data_d4297df366ebf142e6b148c4098719bc
#
_entry.id   d4297df366ebf142e6b148c4098719bc
#
_cell.length_a   1.000
_cell.length_b   1.000
_cell.length_c   1.000
_cell.angle_alpha   90.00
_cell.angle_beta   90.00
_cell.angle_gamma   90.00
#
_symmetry.space_group_name_H-M   'P 1'
#
loop_
_entity.id
_entity.type
_entity.pdbx_description
1 polymer ?
#
loop_
_entity_poly.entity_id
_entity_poly.type
_entity_poly.pdbx_seq_one_letter_code
_entity_poly.pdbx_strand_id
1 'polypeptide(L)'
;MEPSSDAPPFELDRFELVLLKRPTERSRISEEESDRLQALHLAHLHALTRSGAIRAAGPFDEQSDQSLRGMAIYQTGSIERTRELACSDPAVVAGRLEVDVMYFYCPKGNL
;
A
#
# COMPACT_ATOMS: atom_id res chain seq x y z
N MET A 1 -15.70 0.22 12.75
CA MET A 1 -16.79 -0.72 13.08
C MET A 1 -17.03 -0.70 14.57
N GLU A 2 -18.26 -0.53 14.95
CA GLU A 2 -18.63 -0.46 16.33
C GLU A 2 -18.62 -1.85 16.98
N PRO A 3 -18.08 -1.98 18.19
CA PRO A 3 -18.29 -3.19 18.96
C PRO A 3 -19.77 -3.35 19.23
N SER A 4 -20.29 -4.52 19.05
CA SER A 4 -21.68 -4.84 19.29
C SER A 4 -21.78 -6.20 19.95
N SER A 5 -22.99 -6.61 20.32
CA SER A 5 -23.23 -7.96 20.82
C SER A 5 -22.87 -9.02 19.76
N ASP A 6 -22.73 -8.60 18.50
CA ASP A 6 -22.34 -9.48 17.39
C ASP A 6 -20.85 -9.42 17.10
N ALA A 7 -20.05 -8.84 18.01
CA ALA A 7 -18.61 -8.80 17.85
C ALA A 7 -18.04 -10.20 17.62
N PRO A 8 -17.02 -10.36 16.77
CA PRO A 8 -16.43 -11.66 16.52
C PRO A 8 -15.92 -12.29 17.83
N PRO A 9 -16.04 -13.62 18.00
CA PRO A 9 -15.52 -14.30 19.18
C PRO A 9 -14.00 -14.46 19.15
N PHE A 10 -13.29 -13.64 18.41
CA PHE A 10 -11.85 -13.67 18.26
C PHE A 10 -11.30 -12.25 18.27
N GLU A 11 -10.04 -12.12 18.64
CA GLU A 11 -9.35 -10.85 18.62
C GLU A 11 -8.98 -10.47 17.18
N LEU A 12 -8.85 -9.18 16.94
CA LEU A 12 -8.42 -8.65 15.65
C LEU A 12 -7.02 -8.06 15.77
N ASP A 13 -6.23 -8.30 14.75
CA ASP A 13 -4.98 -7.57 14.52
C ASP A 13 -5.29 -6.35 13.66
N ARG A 14 -4.61 -5.24 13.94
CA ARG A 14 -4.74 -4.02 13.16
C ARG A 14 -3.46 -3.79 12.36
N PHE A 15 -3.65 -3.62 11.08
CA PHE A 15 -2.58 -3.28 10.15
C PHE A 15 -2.91 -1.94 9.48
N GLU A 16 -1.98 -1.41 8.72
CA GLU A 16 -2.25 -0.27 7.85
C GLU A 16 -2.27 -0.76 6.41
N LEU A 17 -3.35 -0.45 5.71
CA LEU A 17 -3.51 -0.79 4.30
C LEU A 17 -3.19 0.43 3.47
N VAL A 18 -2.32 0.27 2.48
CA VAL A 18 -2.00 1.30 1.51
C VAL A 18 -2.53 0.83 0.16
N LEU A 19 -3.44 1.60 -0.41
CA LEU A 19 -3.87 1.41 -1.79
C LEU A 19 -2.96 2.25 -2.67
N LEU A 20 -2.42 1.63 -3.71
CA LEU A 20 -1.61 2.31 -4.72
C LEU A 20 -2.51 2.60 -5.91
N LYS A 21 -2.61 3.87 -6.26
CA LYS A 21 -3.56 4.34 -7.26
C LYS A 21 -2.84 5.12 -8.35
N ARG A 22 -3.37 5.01 -9.56
CA ARG A 22 -2.90 5.83 -10.67
C ARG A 22 -3.57 7.21 -10.54
N PRO A 23 -2.80 8.31 -10.47
CA PRO A 23 -3.39 9.64 -10.47
C PRO A 23 -4.19 9.91 -11.74
N THR A 24 -5.24 10.71 -11.63
CA THR A 24 -6.06 11.11 -12.77
C THR A 24 -5.21 11.84 -13.81
N GLU A 25 -4.33 12.72 -13.33
CA GLU A 25 -3.41 13.46 -14.21
C GLU A 25 -1.98 13.16 -13.82
N ARG A 26 -1.17 12.85 -14.80
CA ARG A 26 0.26 12.65 -14.61
C ARG A 26 1.00 12.99 -15.89
N SER A 27 2.21 13.52 -15.72
CA SER A 27 3.06 13.90 -16.84
C SER A 27 3.42 12.70 -17.69
N ARG A 28 3.60 12.95 -18.98
CA ARG A 28 4.21 11.97 -19.87
C ARG A 28 5.68 11.88 -19.56
N ILE A 29 6.18 10.66 -19.56
CA ILE A 29 7.60 10.37 -19.41
C ILE A 29 7.99 9.36 -20.47
N SER A 30 9.28 9.24 -20.71
CA SER A 30 9.79 8.25 -21.64
C SER A 30 9.58 6.84 -21.09
N GLU A 31 9.56 5.85 -21.96
CA GLU A 31 9.49 4.45 -21.56
C GLU A 31 10.68 4.08 -20.68
N GLU A 32 11.86 4.59 -20.99
CA GLU A 32 13.07 4.39 -20.20
C GLU A 32 12.92 4.93 -18.78
N GLU A 33 12.38 6.12 -18.63
CA GLU A 33 12.15 6.70 -17.31
C GLU A 33 11.05 5.94 -16.55
N SER A 34 10.02 5.50 -17.26
CA SER A 34 8.96 4.68 -16.66
C SER A 34 9.53 3.38 -16.10
N ASP A 35 10.39 2.72 -16.86
CA ASP A 35 11.03 1.46 -16.44
C ASP A 35 11.94 1.70 -15.24
N ARG A 36 12.66 2.81 -15.21
CA ARG A 36 13.53 3.18 -14.09
C ARG A 36 12.71 3.37 -12.81
N LEU A 37 11.60 4.10 -12.90
CA LEU A 37 10.74 4.35 -11.75
C LEU A 37 10.06 3.08 -11.28
N GLN A 38 9.69 2.18 -12.19
CA GLN A 38 9.11 0.89 -11.81
C GLN A 38 10.13 0.05 -11.04
N ALA A 39 11.37 0.02 -11.50
CA ALA A 39 12.42 -0.72 -10.78
C ALA A 39 12.67 -0.15 -9.39
N LEU A 40 12.69 1.19 -9.25
CA LEU A 40 12.86 1.84 -7.96
C LEU A 40 11.66 1.59 -7.02
N HIS A 41 10.45 1.58 -7.57
CA HIS A 41 9.23 1.26 -6.83
C HIS A 41 9.31 -0.16 -6.25
N LEU A 42 9.66 -1.13 -7.08
CA LEU A 42 9.78 -2.52 -6.62
C LEU A 42 10.89 -2.69 -5.58
N ALA A 43 12.01 -1.99 -5.76
CA ALA A 43 13.10 -2.02 -4.78
C ALA A 43 12.67 -1.41 -3.43
N HIS A 44 11.88 -0.34 -3.47
CA HIS A 44 11.34 0.30 -2.27
C HIS A 44 10.43 -0.66 -1.50
N LEU A 45 9.49 -1.32 -2.18
CA LEU A 45 8.60 -2.30 -1.55
C LEU A 45 9.39 -3.48 -1.00
N HIS A 46 10.39 -3.95 -1.73
CA HIS A 46 11.22 -5.06 -1.30
C HIS A 46 12.00 -4.73 -0.03
N ALA A 47 12.61 -3.54 0.02
CA ALA A 47 13.34 -3.09 1.20
C ALA A 47 12.44 -3.01 2.43
N LEU A 48 11.24 -2.47 2.29
CA LEU A 48 10.29 -2.38 3.40
C LEU A 48 9.77 -3.75 3.84
N THR A 49 9.62 -4.68 2.91
CA THR A 49 9.24 -6.06 3.23
C THR A 49 10.36 -6.73 4.03
N ARG A 50 11.60 -6.56 3.61
CA ARG A 50 12.75 -7.12 4.33
C ARG A 50 12.95 -6.51 5.71
N SER A 51 12.61 -5.24 5.88
CA SER A 51 12.72 -4.58 7.19
C SER A 51 11.61 -5.00 8.16
N GLY A 52 10.58 -5.67 7.66
CA GLY A 52 9.43 -6.04 8.46
C GLY A 52 8.32 -4.99 8.49
N ALA A 53 8.49 -3.85 7.84
CA ALA A 53 7.45 -2.82 7.80
C ALA A 53 6.26 -3.25 6.94
N ILE A 54 6.50 -4.03 5.89
CA ILE A 54 5.44 -4.55 5.01
C ILE A 54 5.30 -6.06 5.23
N ARG A 55 4.05 -6.50 5.43
CA ARG A 55 3.71 -7.92 5.56
C ARG A 55 3.44 -8.56 4.20
N ALA A 56 2.79 -7.84 3.31
CA ALA A 56 2.43 -8.32 1.98
C ALA A 56 2.22 -7.12 1.08
N ALA A 57 2.56 -7.25 -0.19
CA ALA A 57 2.33 -6.23 -1.20
C ALA A 57 2.21 -6.91 -2.55
N GLY A 58 1.39 -6.35 -3.42
CA GLY A 58 1.24 -6.89 -4.76
C GLY A 58 0.34 -6.03 -5.63
N PRO A 59 0.41 -6.25 -6.94
CA PRO A 59 -0.42 -5.56 -7.91
C PRO A 59 -1.81 -6.18 -8.00
N PHE A 60 -2.76 -5.39 -8.51
CA PHE A 60 -4.09 -5.88 -8.86
C PHE A 60 -4.14 -6.29 -10.33
N ASP A 61 -5.08 -7.14 -10.66
CA ASP A 61 -5.36 -7.57 -12.01
C ASP A 61 -6.87 -7.78 -12.17
N GLU A 62 -7.38 -7.48 -13.35
CA GLU A 62 -8.80 -7.60 -13.70
C GLU A 62 -9.74 -6.76 -12.84
N GLN A 63 -9.22 -5.72 -12.18
CA GLN A 63 -10.06 -4.80 -11.40
C GLN A 63 -10.91 -3.94 -12.32
N SER A 64 -12.17 -3.71 -11.94
CA SER A 64 -13.09 -2.86 -12.72
C SER A 64 -12.64 -1.39 -12.69
N ASP A 65 -12.11 -0.93 -11.57
CA ASP A 65 -11.54 0.41 -11.46
C ASP A 65 -10.05 0.35 -11.79
N GLN A 66 -9.70 0.82 -12.97
CA GLN A 66 -8.33 0.77 -13.46
C GLN A 66 -7.39 1.75 -12.74
N SER A 67 -7.91 2.67 -11.95
CA SER A 67 -7.07 3.53 -11.12
C SER A 67 -6.43 2.77 -9.97
N LEU A 68 -7.02 1.66 -9.54
CA LEU A 68 -6.48 0.81 -8.48
C LEU A 68 -5.37 -0.06 -9.07
N ARG A 69 -4.13 0.15 -8.58
CA ARG A 69 -2.96 -0.52 -9.16
C ARG A 69 -2.43 -1.66 -8.31
N GLY A 70 -2.57 -1.55 -7.00
CA GLY A 70 -2.09 -2.56 -6.08
C GLY A 70 -2.29 -2.14 -4.64
N MET A 71 -1.79 -2.96 -3.73
CA MET A 71 -1.88 -2.66 -2.30
C MET A 71 -0.68 -3.18 -1.56
N ALA A 72 -0.46 -2.62 -0.37
CA ALA A 72 0.52 -3.12 0.58
C ALA A 72 -0.09 -3.11 1.98
N ILE A 73 0.23 -4.13 2.76
CA ILE A 73 -0.18 -4.23 4.16
C ILE A 73 1.05 -3.97 5.01
N TYR A 74 1.00 -2.87 5.76
CA TYR A 74 2.07 -2.42 6.65
C TYR A 74 1.75 -2.77 8.09
N GLN A 75 2.78 -2.87 8.91
CA GLN A 75 2.64 -3.09 10.36
C GLN A 75 3.56 -2.14 11.14
N THR A 76 3.41 -0.86 10.90
CA THR A 76 4.22 0.17 11.58
C THR A 76 3.62 0.57 12.93
N GLY A 77 2.32 0.35 13.09
CA GLY A 77 1.59 0.75 14.28
C GLY A 77 0.89 2.10 14.16
N SER A 78 1.14 2.86 13.09
CA SER A 78 0.47 4.15 12.90
C SER A 78 0.26 4.50 11.43
N ILE A 79 -0.86 5.14 11.14
CA ILE A 79 -1.16 5.66 9.80
C ILE A 79 -0.11 6.69 9.38
N GLU A 80 0.32 7.55 10.31
CA GLU A 80 1.27 8.62 10.01
C GLU A 80 2.61 8.05 9.56
N ARG A 81 3.11 7.07 10.28
CA ARG A 81 4.37 6.43 9.92
C ARG A 81 4.26 5.68 8.59
N THR A 82 3.17 4.97 8.39
CA THR A 82 2.94 4.25 7.14
C THR A 82 2.86 5.21 5.96
N ARG A 83 2.18 6.36 6.15
CA ARG A 83 2.09 7.37 5.09
C ARG A 83 3.45 7.93 4.74
N GLU A 84 4.30 8.22 5.73
CA GLU A 84 5.68 8.66 5.47
C GLU A 84 6.44 7.66 4.61
N LEU A 85 6.38 6.38 4.98
CA LEU A 85 7.10 5.34 4.24
C LEU A 85 6.52 5.16 2.82
N ALA A 86 5.21 5.12 2.69
CA ALA A 86 4.56 4.95 1.39
C ALA A 86 4.84 6.14 0.46
N CYS A 87 4.82 7.36 1.00
CA CYS A 87 5.07 8.57 0.21
C CYS A 87 6.55 8.76 -0.14
N SER A 88 7.45 8.01 0.47
CA SER A 88 8.86 8.04 0.09
C SER A 88 9.19 7.15 -1.11
N ASP A 89 8.21 6.39 -1.60
CA ASP A 89 8.36 5.59 -2.82
C ASP A 89 8.71 6.52 -4.00
N PRO A 90 9.79 6.26 -4.74
CA PRO A 90 10.15 7.08 -5.88
C PRO A 90 9.04 7.26 -6.91
N ALA A 91 8.19 6.26 -7.11
CA ALA A 91 7.06 6.37 -8.02
C ALA A 91 6.00 7.35 -7.51
N VAL A 92 5.82 7.42 -6.19
CA VAL A 92 4.92 8.40 -5.56
C VAL A 92 5.51 9.80 -5.64
N VAL A 93 6.79 9.94 -5.30
CA VAL A 93 7.50 11.23 -5.38
C VAL A 93 7.43 11.79 -6.80
N ALA A 94 7.56 10.93 -7.81
CA ALA A 94 7.52 11.34 -9.23
C ALA A 94 6.09 11.57 -9.75
N GLY A 95 5.06 11.41 -8.92
CA GLY A 95 3.68 11.63 -9.35
C GLY A 95 3.10 10.54 -10.24
N ARG A 96 3.72 9.34 -10.27
CA ARG A 96 3.24 8.22 -11.07
C ARG A 96 2.21 7.38 -10.31
N LEU A 97 2.27 7.41 -8.99
CA LEU A 97 1.33 6.76 -8.09
C LEU A 97 0.92 7.73 -7.00
N GLU A 98 -0.27 7.55 -6.48
CA GLU A 98 -0.70 8.18 -5.25
C GLU A 98 -1.16 7.10 -4.29
N VAL A 99 -1.21 7.42 -3.01
CA VAL A 99 -1.52 6.44 -1.98
C VAL A 99 -2.75 6.87 -1.19
N ASP A 100 -3.50 5.87 -0.74
CA ASP A 100 -4.59 6.04 0.20
C ASP A 100 -4.29 5.10 1.37
N VAL A 101 -4.25 5.63 2.59
CA VAL A 101 -3.80 4.88 3.76
C VAL A 101 -4.94 4.79 4.77
N MET A 102 -5.21 3.57 5.23
CA MET A 102 -6.30 3.30 6.16
C MET A 102 -5.93 2.16 7.09
N TYR A 103 -6.62 2.04 8.21
CA TYR A 103 -6.47 0.85 9.05
C TYR A 103 -7.27 -0.30 8.46
N PHE A 104 -6.71 -1.48 8.59
CA PHE A 104 -7.31 -2.73 8.17
C PHE A 104 -7.24 -3.73 9.31
N TYR A 105 -8.36 -4.35 9.62
CA TYR A 105 -8.46 -5.32 10.71
C TYR A 105 -8.73 -6.70 10.15
N CYS A 106 -8.06 -7.69 10.70
CA CYS A 106 -8.33 -9.09 10.36
C CYS A 106 -8.21 -9.95 11.62
N PRO A 107 -8.74 -11.17 11.60
CA PRO A 107 -8.59 -12.08 12.75
C PRO A 107 -7.13 -12.28 13.12
N LYS A 108 -6.86 -12.26 14.41
CA LYS A 108 -5.52 -12.40 14.95
C LYS A 108 -4.84 -13.65 14.40
N GLY A 109 -3.63 -13.47 13.92
CA GLY A 109 -2.82 -14.57 13.40
C GLY A 109 -3.00 -14.87 11.92
N ASN A 110 -3.90 -14.16 11.21
CA ASN A 110 -4.10 -14.39 9.78
C ASN A 110 -2.95 -13.86 8.91
N LEU A 111 -2.24 -12.87 9.41
CA LEU A 111 -1.11 -12.27 8.69
C LEU A 111 0.17 -12.28 9.49
#